data_a4f1ac4aea97951ca8386bda40d48458
#
_entry.id   a4f1ac4aea97951ca8386bda40d48458
#
_cell.length_a   1.000
_cell.length_b   1.000
_cell.length_c   1.000
_cell.angle_alpha   90.00
_cell.angle_beta   90.00
_cell.angle_gamma   90.00
#
_symmetry.space_group_name_H-M   'P 1'
#
loop_
_entity.id
_entity.type
_entity.pdbx_description
1 polymer ?
#
loop_
_entity_poly.entity_id
_entity_poly.type
_entity_poly.pdbx_seq_one_letter_code
_entity_poly.pdbx_strand_id
1 'polypeptide(L)'
;MKFVIIRAGIRTDEDTYFRRNIEQCRKLGIDFGCYWYVTATDSKELDRQINACIKTIGDEKPSYPVFCDMEEQRQIDNLTSKERTDMALEFCDRLNKAGLPSGVYANPAWLESYYQKERIVGKRDIWLAHWTESPDYASRYDYGQKMWQWGIDSIAGKDVDGDICFVNYPAITAKWYRENYGDMPEKPDKPENLFKKGDSVRVKRGARFTNGLEPYSYVYDTVYTVQQVSVSGKETLIGIGSVPTGWLYTEDLYKAESDEITQKFAVGDKVKVNYGAKTYNGGSLALFVYTNVYEVMQAGSGDRDDYIVIGQGGQVTAAVRAEDLTKI
;
A
#
# COMPACT_ATOMS: atom_id res chain seq x y z
N MET A 1 -4.34 -2.37 -3.37
CA MET A 1 -5.14 -2.66 -2.15
C MET A 1 -5.02 -1.45 -1.23
N LYS A 2 -6.16 -0.91 -0.74
CA LYS A 2 -6.16 0.27 0.14
C LYS A 2 -6.34 -0.11 1.61
N PHE A 3 -7.06 -1.19 1.87
CA PHE A 3 -7.32 -1.73 3.20
C PHE A 3 -7.57 -3.23 3.13
N VAL A 4 -7.59 -3.89 4.29
CA VAL A 4 -8.01 -5.28 4.45
C VAL A 4 -8.87 -5.43 5.71
N ILE A 5 -9.81 -6.38 5.71
CA ILE A 5 -10.51 -6.83 6.90
C ILE A 5 -10.04 -8.25 7.22
N ILE A 6 -9.44 -8.42 8.38
CA ILE A 6 -8.72 -9.64 8.78
C ILE A 6 -9.59 -10.42 9.76
N ARG A 7 -9.76 -11.73 9.54
CA ARG A 7 -10.35 -12.58 10.57
C ARG A 7 -9.43 -12.60 11.79
N ALA A 8 -9.91 -12.06 12.91
CA ALA A 8 -9.17 -12.09 14.16
C ALA A 8 -9.34 -13.42 14.88
N GLY A 9 -10.49 -14.05 14.75
CA GLY A 9 -10.74 -15.34 15.35
C GLY A 9 -12.15 -15.88 15.09
N ILE A 10 -12.39 -17.05 15.64
CA ILE A 10 -13.66 -17.77 15.59
C ILE A 10 -13.90 -18.44 16.94
N ARG A 11 -15.13 -18.44 17.44
CA ARG A 11 -15.46 -18.99 18.75
C ARG A 11 -14.59 -18.34 19.85
N THR A 12 -13.73 -19.14 20.49
CA THR A 12 -12.77 -18.66 21.50
C THR A 12 -11.34 -18.69 20.99
N ASP A 13 -11.12 -19.00 19.73
CA ASP A 13 -9.80 -19.25 19.15
C ASP A 13 -9.35 -18.10 18.25
N GLU A 14 -8.10 -17.68 18.44
CA GLU A 14 -7.43 -16.74 17.53
C GLU A 14 -7.20 -17.39 16.15
N ASP A 15 -7.41 -16.64 15.08
CA ASP A 15 -7.06 -17.11 13.72
C ASP A 15 -5.55 -17.30 13.59
N THR A 16 -5.15 -18.46 13.06
CA THR A 16 -3.74 -18.87 12.93
C THR A 16 -2.87 -17.83 12.20
N TYR A 17 -3.45 -17.06 11.29
CA TYR A 17 -2.72 -16.08 10.50
C TYR A 17 -2.89 -14.64 10.98
N PHE A 18 -3.69 -14.40 12.02
CA PHE A 18 -4.05 -13.06 12.47
C PHE A 18 -2.82 -12.21 12.76
N ARG A 19 -1.90 -12.67 13.63
CA ARG A 19 -0.68 -11.94 14.01
C ARG A 19 0.19 -11.63 12.82
N ARG A 20 0.43 -12.62 11.96
CA ARG A 20 1.21 -12.45 10.74
C ARG A 20 0.58 -11.40 9.81
N ASN A 21 -0.73 -11.45 9.63
CA ASN A 21 -1.43 -10.54 8.74
C ASN A 21 -1.38 -9.10 9.26
N ILE A 22 -1.56 -8.86 10.56
CA ILE A 22 -1.38 -7.52 11.17
C ILE A 22 0.05 -7.01 10.98
N GLU A 23 1.04 -7.87 11.26
CA GLU A 23 2.44 -7.50 11.08
C GLU A 23 2.71 -7.07 9.62
N GLN A 24 2.19 -7.82 8.65
CA GLN A 24 2.31 -7.46 7.24
C GLN A 24 1.60 -6.14 6.91
N CYS A 25 0.39 -5.91 7.43
CA CYS A 25 -0.31 -4.64 7.25
C CYS A 25 0.52 -3.47 7.78
N ARG A 26 1.12 -3.61 8.95
CA ARG A 26 1.99 -2.58 9.54
C ARG A 26 3.23 -2.34 8.68
N LYS A 27 3.92 -3.42 8.27
CA LYS A 27 5.11 -3.33 7.42
C LYS A 27 4.80 -2.65 6.08
N LEU A 28 3.63 -2.87 5.54
CA LEU A 28 3.21 -2.35 4.24
C LEU A 28 2.44 -1.02 4.32
N GLY A 29 2.17 -0.51 5.54
CA GLY A 29 1.37 0.69 5.73
C GLY A 29 -0.06 0.55 5.23
N ILE A 30 -0.61 -0.69 5.22
CA ILE A 30 -1.97 -0.97 4.78
C ILE A 30 -2.89 -0.79 5.99
N ASP A 31 -3.95 -0.01 5.80
CA ASP A 31 -5.02 0.12 6.78
C ASP A 31 -5.76 -1.20 6.95
N PHE A 32 -6.12 -1.55 8.18
CA PHE A 32 -6.84 -2.78 8.44
C PHE A 32 -7.98 -2.62 9.45
N GLY A 33 -8.98 -3.47 9.30
CA GLY A 33 -9.99 -3.79 10.29
C GLY A 33 -9.96 -5.27 10.61
N CYS A 34 -10.88 -5.69 11.47
CA CYS A 34 -11.00 -7.09 11.85
C CYS A 34 -12.45 -7.55 11.80
N TYR A 35 -12.65 -8.86 11.77
CA TYR A 35 -13.92 -9.46 12.12
C TYR A 35 -13.72 -10.65 13.06
N TRP A 36 -14.75 -10.93 13.85
CA TRP A 36 -14.83 -12.11 14.69
C TRP A 36 -16.01 -12.96 14.29
N TYR A 37 -15.75 -14.23 13.93
CA TYR A 37 -16.78 -15.15 13.56
C TYR A 37 -17.47 -15.70 14.82
N VAL A 38 -18.65 -15.13 15.13
CA VAL A 38 -19.41 -15.41 16.35
C VAL A 38 -20.36 -16.58 16.10
N THR A 39 -20.16 -17.66 16.85
CA THR A 39 -20.99 -18.88 16.72
C THR A 39 -21.90 -19.11 17.93
N ALA A 40 -21.92 -18.20 18.88
CA ALA A 40 -22.65 -18.35 20.13
C ALA A 40 -24.18 -18.52 19.93
N THR A 41 -24.78 -19.40 20.72
CA THR A 41 -26.21 -19.65 20.79
C THR A 41 -26.80 -19.41 22.18
N ASP A 42 -25.98 -18.95 23.12
CA ASP A 42 -26.40 -18.48 24.45
C ASP A 42 -25.47 -17.37 24.94
N SER A 43 -25.88 -16.68 26.01
CA SER A 43 -25.14 -15.57 26.58
C SER A 43 -23.78 -15.94 27.17
N LYS A 44 -23.61 -17.17 27.66
CA LYS A 44 -22.34 -17.62 28.24
C LYS A 44 -21.31 -17.91 27.14
N GLU A 45 -21.77 -18.49 26.02
CA GLU A 45 -20.91 -18.67 24.85
C GLU A 45 -20.50 -17.32 24.27
N LEU A 46 -21.46 -16.41 24.13
CA LEU A 46 -21.19 -15.03 23.65
C LEU A 46 -20.16 -14.32 24.55
N ASP A 47 -20.34 -14.38 25.85
CA ASP A 47 -19.42 -13.76 26.82
C ASP A 47 -17.99 -14.26 26.63
N ARG A 48 -17.80 -15.59 26.50
CA ARG A 48 -16.47 -16.18 26.23
C ARG A 48 -15.89 -15.72 24.92
N GLN A 49 -16.72 -15.66 23.85
CA GLN A 49 -16.26 -15.25 22.51
C GLN A 49 -15.90 -13.78 22.44
N ILE A 50 -16.67 -12.89 23.07
CA ILE A 50 -16.35 -11.47 23.19
C ILE A 50 -15.05 -11.27 23.97
N ASN A 51 -14.89 -11.94 25.10
CA ASN A 51 -13.65 -11.84 25.90
C ASN A 51 -12.43 -12.35 25.11
N ALA A 52 -12.59 -13.43 24.34
CA ALA A 52 -11.55 -13.94 23.46
C ALA A 52 -11.19 -12.93 22.37
N CYS A 53 -12.19 -12.33 21.71
CA CYS A 53 -12.00 -11.28 20.70
C CYS A 53 -11.22 -10.08 21.27
N ILE A 54 -11.66 -9.54 22.40
CA ILE A 54 -11.01 -8.39 23.06
C ILE A 54 -9.56 -8.74 23.43
N LYS A 55 -9.34 -9.93 24.01
CA LYS A 55 -7.99 -10.41 24.37
C LYS A 55 -7.10 -10.60 23.15
N THR A 56 -7.63 -11.17 22.07
CA THR A 56 -6.90 -11.43 20.83
C THR A 56 -6.49 -10.14 20.16
N ILE A 57 -7.40 -9.17 20.03
CA ILE A 57 -7.07 -7.88 19.44
C ILE A 57 -6.12 -7.11 20.35
N GLY A 58 -6.36 -7.13 21.69
CA GLY A 58 -5.47 -6.52 22.67
C GLY A 58 -5.29 -5.03 22.43
N ASP A 59 -4.03 -4.59 22.43
CA ASP A 59 -3.65 -3.18 22.23
C ASP A 59 -3.61 -2.73 20.76
N GLU A 60 -4.02 -3.61 19.85
CA GLU A 60 -4.13 -3.24 18.45
C GLU A 60 -5.14 -2.10 18.27
N LYS A 61 -4.81 -1.17 17.39
CA LYS A 61 -5.67 -0.04 17.07
C LYS A 61 -6.03 -0.10 15.57
N PRO A 62 -6.95 -1.01 15.20
CA PRO A 62 -7.36 -1.10 13.80
C PRO A 62 -7.94 0.23 13.32
N SER A 63 -7.61 0.62 12.08
CA SER A 63 -8.13 1.84 11.45
C SER A 63 -9.52 1.68 10.84
N TYR A 64 -10.02 0.45 10.80
CA TYR A 64 -11.39 0.07 10.45
C TYR A 64 -12.04 -0.62 11.64
N PRO A 65 -13.38 -0.68 11.72
CA PRO A 65 -14.07 -1.34 12.82
C PRO A 65 -13.74 -2.82 12.96
N VAL A 66 -14.06 -3.36 14.13
CA VAL A 66 -14.13 -4.80 14.39
C VAL A 66 -15.58 -5.24 14.18
N PHE A 67 -15.82 -6.08 13.19
CA PHE A 67 -17.17 -6.50 12.83
C PHE A 67 -17.58 -7.78 13.54
N CYS A 68 -18.81 -7.76 14.10
CA CYS A 68 -19.51 -8.94 14.56
C CYS A 68 -20.04 -9.70 13.34
N ASP A 69 -19.54 -10.90 13.13
CA ASP A 69 -19.92 -11.79 12.03
C ASP A 69 -20.70 -12.99 12.59
N MET A 70 -22.05 -12.90 12.50
CA MET A 70 -22.99 -13.93 12.92
C MET A 70 -23.77 -14.43 11.70
N GLU A 71 -23.50 -15.66 11.26
CA GLU A 71 -24.16 -16.22 10.06
C GLU A 71 -24.38 -17.74 10.11
N GLU A 72 -24.30 -18.32 11.31
CA GLU A 72 -24.48 -19.77 11.50
C GLU A 72 -25.94 -20.18 11.45
N GLN A 73 -26.25 -21.28 10.74
CA GLN A 73 -27.59 -21.85 10.70
C GLN A 73 -28.08 -22.22 12.12
N ARG A 74 -27.20 -22.73 12.97
CA ARG A 74 -27.56 -23.06 14.36
C ARG A 74 -28.07 -21.87 15.18
N GLN A 75 -27.66 -20.64 14.83
CA GLN A 75 -28.16 -19.43 15.48
C GLN A 75 -29.59 -19.12 15.03
N ILE A 76 -29.89 -19.41 13.76
CA ILE A 76 -31.24 -19.29 13.23
C ILE A 76 -32.18 -20.28 13.90
N ASP A 77 -31.72 -21.53 14.09
CA ASP A 77 -32.51 -22.63 14.63
C ASP A 77 -32.77 -22.49 16.14
N ASN A 78 -31.84 -21.90 16.89
CA ASN A 78 -31.88 -21.91 18.36
C ASN A 78 -32.20 -20.55 19.00
N LEU A 79 -32.17 -19.46 18.24
CA LEU A 79 -32.37 -18.11 18.75
C LEU A 79 -33.53 -17.43 18.02
N THR A 80 -34.26 -16.58 18.72
CA THR A 80 -35.20 -15.65 18.11
C THR A 80 -34.44 -14.49 17.43
N SER A 81 -35.13 -13.77 16.55
CA SER A 81 -34.58 -12.56 15.92
C SER A 81 -34.17 -11.51 16.96
N LYS A 82 -34.89 -11.43 18.07
CA LYS A 82 -34.56 -10.54 19.19
C LYS A 82 -33.25 -10.94 19.84
N GLU A 83 -33.10 -12.22 20.18
CA GLU A 83 -31.88 -12.71 20.84
C GLU A 83 -30.65 -12.56 19.95
N ARG A 84 -30.74 -12.89 18.66
CA ARG A 84 -29.64 -12.66 17.70
C ARG A 84 -29.25 -11.17 17.64
N THR A 85 -30.24 -10.31 17.60
CA THR A 85 -30.00 -8.85 17.59
C THR A 85 -29.38 -8.39 18.89
N ASP A 86 -29.88 -8.86 20.05
CA ASP A 86 -29.29 -8.53 21.35
C ASP A 86 -27.84 -8.95 21.42
N MET A 87 -27.49 -10.15 20.93
CA MET A 87 -26.12 -10.67 20.93
C MET A 87 -25.19 -9.85 20.03
N ALA A 88 -25.62 -9.49 18.82
CA ALA A 88 -24.84 -8.65 17.92
C ALA A 88 -24.60 -7.24 18.50
N LEU A 89 -25.61 -6.67 19.12
CA LEU A 89 -25.51 -5.36 19.79
C LEU A 89 -24.61 -5.43 21.04
N GLU A 90 -24.75 -6.48 21.86
CA GLU A 90 -23.90 -6.71 23.03
C GLU A 90 -22.44 -6.86 22.63
N PHE A 91 -22.16 -7.62 21.55
CA PHE A 91 -20.81 -7.72 21.01
C PHE A 91 -20.24 -6.33 20.68
N CYS A 92 -20.97 -5.53 19.92
CA CYS A 92 -20.53 -4.20 19.54
C CYS A 92 -20.34 -3.28 20.76
N ASP A 93 -21.30 -3.28 21.70
CA ASP A 93 -21.23 -2.41 22.89
C ASP A 93 -20.02 -2.75 23.78
N ARG A 94 -19.74 -4.03 23.96
CA ARG A 94 -18.58 -4.46 24.76
C ARG A 94 -17.26 -4.19 24.10
N LEU A 95 -17.17 -4.34 22.77
CA LEU A 95 -15.97 -3.97 22.04
C LEU A 95 -15.73 -2.46 22.09
N ASN A 96 -16.78 -1.65 21.86
CA ASN A 96 -16.68 -0.20 21.98
C ASN A 96 -16.22 0.23 23.38
N LYS A 97 -16.76 -0.41 24.42
CA LYS A 97 -16.35 -0.16 25.83
C LYS A 97 -14.90 -0.60 26.09
N ALA A 98 -14.41 -1.61 25.38
CA ALA A 98 -13.03 -2.08 25.46
C ALA A 98 -12.06 -1.26 24.58
N GLY A 99 -12.53 -0.21 23.91
CA GLY A 99 -11.68 0.63 23.06
C GLY A 99 -11.53 0.15 21.63
N LEU A 100 -12.46 -0.65 21.15
CA LEU A 100 -12.45 -1.18 19.81
C LEU A 100 -13.71 -0.74 19.04
N PRO A 101 -13.62 0.24 18.13
CA PRO A 101 -14.74 0.63 17.28
C PRO A 101 -15.31 -0.60 16.57
N SER A 102 -16.63 -0.74 16.58
CA SER A 102 -17.25 -1.98 16.10
C SER A 102 -18.46 -1.75 15.21
N GLY A 103 -18.80 -2.77 14.43
CA GLY A 103 -19.95 -2.80 13.54
C GLY A 103 -20.49 -4.21 13.36
N VAL A 104 -21.49 -4.36 12.50
CA VAL A 104 -22.13 -5.63 12.20
C VAL A 104 -21.89 -5.99 10.74
N TYR A 105 -21.39 -7.20 10.51
CA TYR A 105 -21.39 -7.82 9.19
C TYR A 105 -22.69 -8.60 9.03
N ALA A 106 -23.38 -8.40 7.91
CA ALA A 106 -24.57 -9.15 7.61
C ALA A 106 -24.89 -9.14 6.11
N ASN A 107 -25.49 -10.22 5.63
CA ASN A 107 -26.12 -10.24 4.32
C ASN A 107 -27.59 -9.75 4.40
N PRO A 108 -28.27 -9.49 3.26
CA PRO A 108 -29.64 -9.02 3.25
C PRO A 108 -30.64 -9.95 3.96
N ALA A 109 -30.47 -11.28 3.86
CA ALA A 109 -31.36 -12.23 4.52
C ALA A 109 -31.29 -12.11 6.04
N TRP A 110 -30.07 -11.91 6.59
CA TRP A 110 -29.88 -11.69 8.01
C TRP A 110 -30.54 -10.39 8.47
N LEU A 111 -30.35 -9.29 7.73
CA LEU A 111 -30.96 -8.00 8.08
C LEU A 111 -32.50 -8.03 7.98
N GLU A 112 -33.05 -8.67 6.95
CA GLU A 112 -34.48 -8.63 6.70
C GLU A 112 -35.26 -9.67 7.50
N SER A 113 -34.69 -10.85 7.77
CA SER A 113 -35.43 -12.00 8.30
C SER A 113 -34.92 -12.48 9.66
N TYR A 114 -33.65 -12.31 9.97
CA TYR A 114 -33.06 -12.95 11.14
C TYR A 114 -32.67 -11.96 12.24
N TYR A 115 -32.53 -10.67 11.95
CA TYR A 115 -32.37 -9.60 12.93
C TYR A 115 -33.66 -8.77 13.07
N GLN A 116 -33.73 -8.01 14.16
CA GLN A 116 -34.63 -6.86 14.28
C GLN A 116 -33.93 -5.67 13.61
N LYS A 117 -34.09 -5.55 12.30
CA LYS A 117 -33.37 -4.62 11.43
C LYS A 117 -33.33 -3.19 11.95
N GLU A 118 -34.46 -2.68 12.45
CA GLU A 118 -34.64 -1.33 12.97
C GLU A 118 -33.76 -1.01 14.21
N ARG A 119 -33.20 -2.04 14.84
CA ARG A 119 -32.28 -1.88 15.96
C ARG A 119 -30.82 -1.82 15.55
N ILE A 120 -30.51 -2.17 14.30
CA ILE A 120 -29.16 -2.19 13.73
C ILE A 120 -28.99 -1.06 12.73
N VAL A 121 -29.87 -0.97 11.73
CA VAL A 121 -29.82 0.01 10.66
C VAL A 121 -29.89 1.44 11.21
N GLY A 122 -28.93 2.28 10.80
CA GLY A 122 -28.80 3.65 11.25
C GLY A 122 -28.26 3.82 12.69
N LYS A 123 -27.97 2.71 13.41
CA LYS A 123 -27.47 2.75 14.80
C LYS A 123 -26.10 2.09 14.96
N ARG A 124 -25.76 1.22 14.03
CA ARG A 124 -24.46 0.55 13.97
C ARG A 124 -23.89 0.67 12.56
N ASP A 125 -22.59 0.64 12.46
CA ASP A 125 -21.90 0.52 11.18
C ASP A 125 -22.19 -0.85 10.59
N ILE A 126 -22.57 -0.89 9.32
CA ILE A 126 -22.91 -2.11 8.61
C ILE A 126 -21.83 -2.38 7.55
N TRP A 127 -21.30 -3.60 7.56
CA TRP A 127 -20.58 -4.21 6.47
C TRP A 127 -21.53 -5.18 5.76
N LEU A 128 -22.08 -4.76 4.64
CA LEU A 128 -23.08 -5.53 3.89
C LEU A 128 -22.40 -6.56 2.99
N ALA A 129 -22.77 -7.82 3.11
CA ALA A 129 -22.43 -8.86 2.13
C ALA A 129 -23.58 -9.01 1.14
N HIS A 130 -23.39 -8.52 -0.07
CA HIS A 130 -24.30 -8.76 -1.17
C HIS A 130 -23.50 -8.94 -2.44
N TRP A 131 -23.27 -10.18 -2.80
CA TRP A 131 -22.44 -10.55 -3.94
C TRP A 131 -23.16 -10.24 -5.25
N THR A 132 -22.43 -9.57 -6.13
CA THR A 132 -22.84 -9.20 -7.48
C THR A 132 -21.78 -9.76 -8.46
N GLU A 133 -22.03 -9.65 -9.76
CA GLU A 133 -21.05 -10.13 -10.76
C GLU A 133 -19.82 -9.24 -10.85
N SER A 134 -19.92 -7.98 -10.40
CA SER A 134 -18.87 -6.97 -10.52
C SER A 134 -19.10 -5.85 -9.51
N PRO A 135 -18.06 -5.18 -9.02
CA PRO A 135 -18.18 -3.98 -8.19
C PRO A 135 -18.82 -2.79 -8.94
N ASP A 136 -18.90 -2.86 -10.27
CA ASP A 136 -19.57 -1.85 -11.09
C ASP A 136 -21.10 -1.92 -10.98
N TYR A 137 -21.63 -3.04 -10.51
CA TYR A 137 -23.07 -3.21 -10.22
C TYR A 137 -23.31 -2.88 -8.75
N ALA A 138 -23.82 -1.71 -8.48
CA ALA A 138 -24.17 -1.31 -7.12
C ALA A 138 -25.13 -2.32 -6.46
N SER A 139 -24.98 -2.52 -5.16
CA SER A 139 -25.95 -3.31 -4.39
C SER A 139 -27.36 -2.71 -4.53
N ARG A 140 -28.34 -3.54 -4.80
CA ARG A 140 -29.76 -3.13 -4.80
C ARG A 140 -30.31 -2.86 -3.39
N TYR A 141 -29.54 -3.19 -2.36
CA TYR A 141 -29.92 -2.98 -0.97
C TYR A 141 -29.22 -1.75 -0.41
N ASP A 142 -29.99 -0.91 0.24
CA ASP A 142 -29.50 0.26 0.96
C ASP A 142 -29.97 0.22 2.40
N TYR A 143 -29.02 -0.08 3.29
CA TYR A 143 -29.21 -0.06 4.74
C TYR A 143 -28.38 1.04 5.40
N GLY A 144 -27.86 2.00 4.60
CA GLY A 144 -26.89 2.95 5.05
C GLY A 144 -25.53 2.30 5.41
N GLN A 145 -25.25 1.18 4.75
CA GLN A 145 -23.98 0.46 4.94
C GLN A 145 -22.77 1.34 4.60
N LYS A 146 -21.76 1.27 5.44
CA LYS A 146 -20.52 1.99 5.21
C LYS A 146 -19.48 1.18 4.44
N MET A 147 -19.67 -0.13 4.35
CA MET A 147 -18.82 -1.04 3.60
C MET A 147 -19.64 -2.13 2.93
N TRP A 148 -19.23 -2.57 1.76
CA TRP A 148 -19.91 -3.55 0.95
C TRP A 148 -18.94 -4.61 0.43
N GLN A 149 -19.14 -5.87 0.82
CA GLN A 149 -18.51 -7.04 0.24
C GLN A 149 -19.30 -7.41 -1.02
N TRP A 150 -18.70 -7.15 -2.18
CA TRP A 150 -19.41 -7.24 -3.47
C TRP A 150 -19.27 -8.60 -4.15
N GLY A 151 -18.27 -9.41 -3.77
CA GLY A 151 -18.00 -10.69 -4.40
C GLY A 151 -16.54 -11.11 -4.23
N ILE A 152 -16.00 -11.72 -5.26
CA ILE A 152 -14.62 -12.19 -5.31
C ILE A 152 -13.76 -11.24 -6.15
N ASP A 153 -12.63 -10.83 -5.60
CA ASP A 153 -11.55 -10.12 -6.29
C ASP A 153 -10.33 -11.04 -6.41
N SER A 154 -9.41 -10.71 -7.29
CA SER A 154 -8.18 -11.47 -7.48
C SER A 154 -6.96 -10.61 -7.18
N ILE A 155 -6.20 -10.98 -6.17
CA ILE A 155 -4.97 -10.29 -5.78
C ILE A 155 -3.78 -11.26 -5.90
N ALA A 156 -2.84 -10.92 -6.76
CA ALA A 156 -1.66 -11.75 -7.02
C ALA A 156 -2.01 -13.22 -7.38
N GLY A 157 -3.10 -13.42 -8.14
CA GLY A 157 -3.57 -14.75 -8.56
C GLY A 157 -4.21 -15.58 -7.43
N LYS A 158 -4.63 -14.93 -6.35
CA LYS A 158 -5.40 -15.52 -5.25
C LYS A 158 -6.76 -14.87 -5.18
N ASP A 159 -7.78 -15.69 -5.06
CA ASP A 159 -9.15 -15.22 -4.83
C ASP A 159 -9.28 -14.76 -3.38
N VAL A 160 -9.83 -13.58 -3.22
CA VAL A 160 -10.13 -12.95 -1.93
C VAL A 160 -11.49 -12.26 -2.02
N ASP A 161 -12.12 -12.06 -0.88
CA ASP A 161 -13.34 -11.26 -0.84
C ASP A 161 -13.03 -9.81 -1.24
N GLY A 162 -13.84 -9.28 -2.14
CA GLY A 162 -13.71 -7.92 -2.66
C GLY A 162 -14.61 -6.96 -1.91
N ASP A 163 -14.03 -5.89 -1.37
CA ASP A 163 -14.72 -4.90 -0.54
C ASP A 163 -14.61 -3.49 -1.08
N ILE A 164 -15.72 -2.75 -1.00
CA ILE A 164 -15.78 -1.31 -1.22
C ILE A 164 -16.16 -0.62 0.08
N CYS A 165 -15.40 0.38 0.47
CA CYS A 165 -15.71 1.24 1.62
C CYS A 165 -16.15 2.61 1.13
N PHE A 166 -17.31 3.08 1.62
CA PHE A 166 -17.94 4.33 1.21
C PHE A 166 -17.56 5.52 2.08
N VAL A 167 -16.84 5.28 3.19
CA VAL A 167 -16.43 6.31 4.15
C VAL A 167 -14.94 6.26 4.43
N ASN A 168 -14.39 7.33 4.95
CA ASN A 168 -12.99 7.36 5.39
C ASN A 168 -12.87 6.84 6.83
N TYR A 169 -12.90 5.51 7.01
CA TYR A 169 -12.76 4.89 8.31
C TYR A 169 -11.47 5.29 9.04
N PRO A 170 -10.30 5.34 8.41
CA PRO A 170 -9.10 5.80 9.13
C PRO A 170 -9.29 7.15 9.83
N ALA A 171 -9.94 8.11 9.19
CA ALA A 171 -10.22 9.41 9.82
C ALA A 171 -11.31 9.32 10.90
N ILE A 172 -12.39 8.57 10.65
CA ILE A 172 -13.50 8.35 11.59
C ILE A 172 -12.98 7.65 12.85
N THR A 173 -12.24 6.58 12.69
CA THR A 173 -11.71 5.75 13.77
C THR A 173 -10.66 6.51 14.59
N ALA A 174 -9.75 7.25 13.92
CA ALA A 174 -8.79 8.11 14.62
C ALA A 174 -9.49 9.20 15.45
N LYS A 175 -10.55 9.81 14.91
CA LYS A 175 -11.37 10.77 15.68
C LYS A 175 -12.03 10.08 16.89
N TRP A 176 -12.62 8.91 16.68
CA TRP A 176 -13.27 8.15 17.74
C TRP A 176 -12.29 7.79 18.88
N TYR A 177 -11.06 7.36 18.55
CA TYR A 177 -10.03 7.09 19.57
C TYR A 177 -9.67 8.35 20.36
N ARG A 178 -9.46 9.48 19.70
CA ARG A 178 -9.16 10.76 20.39
C ARG A 178 -10.26 11.17 21.36
N GLU A 179 -11.52 11.06 20.94
CA GLU A 179 -12.68 11.46 21.74
C GLU A 179 -12.90 10.56 22.98
N ASN A 180 -12.54 9.27 22.88
CA ASN A 180 -12.80 8.31 23.95
C ASN A 180 -11.57 7.98 24.81
N TYR A 181 -10.37 8.14 24.30
CA TYR A 181 -9.13 7.69 24.95
C TYR A 181 -8.01 8.74 24.96
N GLY A 182 -8.26 9.95 24.48
CA GLY A 182 -7.25 11.00 24.33
C GLY A 182 -6.39 10.85 23.06
N ASP A 183 -5.37 11.70 22.93
CA ASP A 183 -4.50 11.63 21.77
C ASP A 183 -3.84 10.26 21.69
N MET A 184 -4.12 9.59 20.60
CA MET A 184 -3.39 8.37 20.26
C MET A 184 -1.91 8.71 20.06
N PRO A 185 -0.98 7.85 20.49
CA PRO A 185 0.36 7.94 19.96
C PRO A 185 0.21 7.95 18.44
N GLU A 186 0.80 8.96 17.81
CA GLU A 186 0.75 9.07 16.34
C GLU A 186 1.05 7.68 15.75
N LYS A 187 0.14 7.23 14.89
CA LYS A 187 0.41 6.04 14.05
C LYS A 187 1.82 6.29 13.51
N PRO A 188 2.77 5.34 13.68
CA PRO A 188 4.09 5.56 13.10
C PRO A 188 3.83 5.99 11.68
N ASP A 189 4.27 7.19 11.35
CA ASP A 189 3.97 7.86 10.09
C ASP A 189 4.07 6.80 9.00
N LYS A 190 3.01 6.68 8.19
CA LYS A 190 3.11 5.98 6.92
C LYS A 190 4.47 6.39 6.39
N PRO A 191 5.45 5.46 6.25
CA PRO A 191 6.82 5.87 6.01
C PRO A 191 6.75 6.91 4.92
N GLU A 192 7.10 8.17 5.27
CA GLU A 192 7.11 9.24 4.28
C GLU A 192 7.84 8.62 3.11
N ASN A 193 7.18 8.57 1.96
CA ASN A 193 7.84 7.99 0.81
C ASN A 193 9.16 8.74 0.69
N LEU A 194 10.24 8.12 1.12
CA LEU A 194 11.58 8.70 1.11
C LEU A 194 11.86 9.34 -0.24
N PHE A 195 11.13 8.85 -1.26
CA PHE A 195 11.21 9.31 -2.64
C PHE A 195 9.81 9.51 -3.24
N LYS A 196 9.74 10.40 -4.20
CA LYS A 196 8.58 10.61 -5.09
C LYS A 196 9.03 10.47 -6.54
N LYS A 197 8.09 10.20 -7.43
CA LYS A 197 8.36 10.18 -8.87
C LYS A 197 9.06 11.47 -9.30
N GLY A 198 10.17 11.33 -10.01
CA GLY A 198 11.01 12.42 -10.47
C GLY A 198 12.22 12.72 -9.57
N ASP A 199 12.28 12.16 -8.36
CA ASP A 199 13.47 12.32 -7.51
C ASP A 199 14.69 11.62 -8.13
N SER A 200 15.85 12.24 -7.97
CA SER A 200 17.12 11.66 -8.36
C SER A 200 17.68 10.81 -7.23
N VAL A 201 18.07 9.58 -7.54
CA VAL A 201 18.56 8.61 -6.56
C VAL A 201 19.79 7.86 -7.05
N ARG A 202 20.58 7.34 -6.10
CA ARG A 202 21.66 6.38 -6.33
C ARG A 202 21.40 5.11 -5.55
N VAL A 203 21.94 4.00 -6.07
CA VAL A 203 21.83 2.67 -5.48
C VAL A 203 22.99 2.43 -4.52
N LYS A 204 22.69 1.98 -3.31
CA LYS A 204 23.73 1.59 -2.33
C LYS A 204 24.49 0.36 -2.82
N ARG A 205 25.79 0.36 -2.66
CA ARG A 205 26.60 -0.82 -3.00
C ARG A 205 26.18 -2.02 -2.15
N GLY A 206 25.98 -3.17 -2.80
CA GLY A 206 25.50 -4.40 -2.18
C GLY A 206 23.97 -4.57 -2.21
N ALA A 207 23.21 -3.56 -2.67
CA ALA A 207 21.78 -3.69 -2.91
C ALA A 207 21.49 -4.77 -3.96
N ARG A 208 20.28 -5.35 -3.88
CA ARG A 208 19.77 -6.28 -4.87
C ARG A 208 18.42 -5.79 -5.41
N PHE A 209 18.11 -6.14 -6.64
CA PHE A 209 16.75 -5.97 -7.14
C PHE A 209 15.77 -6.79 -6.32
N THR A 210 14.53 -6.35 -6.23
CA THR A 210 13.48 -7.04 -5.45
C THR A 210 13.20 -8.47 -5.92
N ASN A 211 13.58 -8.81 -7.14
CA ASN A 211 13.55 -10.18 -7.67
C ASN A 211 14.76 -11.04 -7.28
N GLY A 212 15.67 -10.51 -6.44
CA GLY A 212 16.85 -11.20 -5.94
C GLY A 212 18.08 -11.14 -6.85
N LEU A 213 17.96 -10.59 -8.06
CA LEU A 213 19.10 -10.43 -8.97
C LEU A 213 20.08 -9.37 -8.44
N GLU A 214 21.35 -9.62 -8.67
CA GLU A 214 22.41 -8.67 -8.36
C GLU A 214 22.54 -7.65 -9.48
N PRO A 215 22.53 -6.35 -9.18
CA PRO A 215 22.77 -5.32 -10.17
C PRO A 215 24.18 -5.41 -10.74
N TYR A 216 24.32 -5.11 -12.01
CA TYR A 216 25.63 -4.91 -12.61
C TYR A 216 26.37 -3.72 -11.96
N SER A 217 27.70 -3.74 -11.98
CA SER A 217 28.53 -2.73 -11.29
C SER A 217 28.19 -1.28 -11.64
N TYR A 218 27.82 -1.01 -12.90
CA TYR A 218 27.45 0.34 -13.34
C TYR A 218 26.19 0.89 -12.66
N VAL A 219 25.31 0.01 -12.16
CA VAL A 219 24.06 0.42 -11.49
C VAL A 219 24.38 1.21 -10.21
N TYR A 220 25.47 0.86 -9.53
CA TYR A 220 25.84 1.54 -8.30
C TYR A 220 26.50 2.93 -8.53
N ASP A 221 26.97 3.18 -9.73
CA ASP A 221 27.70 4.39 -10.07
C ASP A 221 26.84 5.40 -10.88
N THR A 222 25.60 5.01 -11.17
CA THR A 222 24.67 5.80 -11.99
C THR A 222 23.65 6.53 -11.12
N VAL A 223 23.27 7.74 -11.54
CA VAL A 223 22.10 8.47 -11.00
C VAL A 223 20.87 8.05 -11.76
N TYR A 224 19.83 7.68 -11.04
CA TYR A 224 18.56 7.26 -11.59
C TYR A 224 17.45 8.24 -11.21
N THR A 225 16.41 8.26 -12.03
CA THR A 225 15.16 8.92 -11.69
C THR A 225 14.19 7.92 -11.11
N VAL A 226 13.54 8.26 -10.02
CA VAL A 226 12.41 7.50 -9.48
C VAL A 226 11.24 7.57 -10.46
N GLN A 227 10.89 6.45 -11.04
CA GLN A 227 9.77 6.36 -11.98
C GLN A 227 8.47 6.02 -11.28
N GLN A 228 8.54 5.21 -10.23
CA GLN A 228 7.40 4.83 -9.41
C GLN A 228 7.87 4.43 -8.02
N VAL A 229 7.04 4.69 -7.01
CA VAL A 229 7.19 4.16 -5.65
C VAL A 229 6.02 3.22 -5.41
N SER A 230 6.27 2.06 -4.80
CA SER A 230 5.20 1.13 -4.45
C SER A 230 4.25 1.77 -3.43
N VAL A 231 3.02 1.28 -3.35
CA VAL A 231 2.01 1.78 -2.41
C VAL A 231 2.48 1.71 -0.97
N SER A 232 3.33 0.74 -0.65
CA SER A 232 3.95 0.57 0.67
C SER A 232 5.09 1.55 0.94
N GLY A 233 5.61 2.26 -0.07
CA GLY A 233 6.82 3.08 0.03
C GLY A 233 8.12 2.28 0.17
N LYS A 234 8.07 0.95 0.21
CA LYS A 234 9.23 0.08 0.48
C LYS A 234 10.02 -0.29 -0.75
N GLU A 235 9.42 -0.19 -1.92
CA GLU A 235 10.04 -0.53 -3.19
C GLU A 235 9.94 0.65 -4.14
N THR A 236 11.01 0.91 -4.84
CA THR A 236 11.13 2.04 -5.76
C THR A 236 11.61 1.53 -7.11
N LEU A 237 10.84 1.82 -8.16
CA LEU A 237 11.25 1.61 -9.53
C LEU A 237 12.15 2.76 -9.95
N ILE A 238 13.37 2.45 -10.30
CA ILE A 238 14.34 3.41 -10.83
C ILE A 238 14.54 3.22 -12.32
N GLY A 239 14.90 4.26 -13.00
CA GLY A 239 15.19 4.23 -14.45
C GLY A 239 15.95 5.45 -14.93
N ILE A 240 16.31 5.43 -16.21
CA ILE A 240 16.94 6.54 -16.91
C ILE A 240 15.97 7.03 -17.98
N GLY A 241 15.57 8.29 -17.92
CA GLY A 241 14.51 8.80 -18.78
C GLY A 241 13.21 7.99 -18.62
N SER A 242 12.67 7.45 -19.71
CA SER A 242 11.49 6.59 -19.70
C SER A 242 11.79 5.09 -19.58
N VAL A 243 13.06 4.71 -19.53
CA VAL A 243 13.47 3.30 -19.50
C VAL A 243 13.65 2.82 -18.07
N PRO A 244 12.86 1.85 -17.60
CA PRO A 244 13.02 1.31 -16.26
C PRO A 244 14.28 0.45 -16.17
N THR A 245 15.00 0.58 -15.05
CA THR A 245 16.17 -0.26 -14.73
C THR A 245 15.74 -1.43 -13.86
N GLY A 246 14.91 -1.20 -12.86
CA GLY A 246 14.39 -2.25 -11.99
C GLY A 246 13.83 -1.72 -10.67
N TRP A 247 13.15 -2.62 -9.97
CA TRP A 247 12.67 -2.38 -8.62
C TRP A 247 13.75 -2.69 -7.59
N LEU A 248 13.98 -1.75 -6.67
CA LEU A 248 14.88 -1.88 -5.53
C LEU A 248 14.11 -1.61 -4.23
N TYR A 249 14.60 -2.12 -3.11
CA TYR A 249 14.08 -1.68 -1.82
C TYR A 249 14.42 -0.21 -1.61
N THR A 250 13.46 0.57 -1.14
CA THR A 250 13.62 2.02 -0.95
C THR A 250 14.76 2.34 0.01
N GLU A 251 15.00 1.48 1.01
CA GLU A 251 16.10 1.59 1.96
C GLU A 251 17.48 1.40 1.30
N ASP A 252 17.55 0.78 0.14
CA ASP A 252 18.77 0.56 -0.63
C ASP A 252 19.12 1.73 -1.56
N LEU A 253 18.33 2.78 -1.51
CA LEU A 253 18.53 4.01 -2.26
C LEU A 253 18.93 5.16 -1.32
N TYR A 254 19.56 6.18 -1.87
CA TYR A 254 19.72 7.48 -1.23
C TYR A 254 19.47 8.58 -2.25
N LYS A 255 18.99 9.74 -1.78
CA LYS A 255 18.84 10.90 -2.66
C LYS A 255 20.22 11.21 -3.24
N ALA A 256 20.29 11.23 -4.56
CA ALA A 256 21.35 12.00 -5.18
C ALA A 256 21.03 13.44 -4.77
N GLU A 257 21.90 14.05 -3.96
CA GLU A 257 21.77 15.48 -3.70
C GLU A 257 21.55 16.14 -5.05
N SER A 258 20.57 17.04 -5.12
CA SER A 258 20.49 17.96 -6.22
C SER A 258 21.69 18.90 -6.07
N ASP A 259 22.85 18.37 -6.35
CA ASP A 259 23.76 19.21 -7.05
C ASP A 259 22.97 19.60 -8.31
N GLU A 260 22.57 20.84 -8.42
CA GLU A 260 22.60 21.51 -9.70
C GLU A 260 24.02 21.27 -10.22
N ILE A 261 24.26 20.05 -10.72
CA ILE A 261 25.40 19.78 -11.56
C ILE A 261 25.00 20.36 -12.92
N THR A 262 25.02 21.67 -13.01
CA THR A 262 25.72 22.27 -14.10
C THR A 262 27.19 21.88 -13.91
N GLN A 263 27.52 20.60 -14.08
CA GLN A 263 28.89 20.20 -14.32
C GLN A 263 29.24 20.91 -15.64
N LYS A 264 29.82 22.11 -15.55
CA LYS A 264 30.25 22.85 -16.72
C LYS A 264 31.36 22.01 -17.32
N PHE A 265 31.00 21.29 -18.35
CA PHE A 265 31.98 20.57 -19.16
C PHE A 265 32.83 21.60 -19.95
N ALA A 266 34.11 21.43 -19.92
CA ALA A 266 35.04 22.23 -20.73
C ALA A 266 35.63 21.36 -21.84
N VAL A 267 35.98 21.98 -22.95
CA VAL A 267 36.70 21.30 -24.03
C VAL A 267 37.98 20.71 -23.45
N GLY A 268 38.25 19.44 -23.74
CA GLY A 268 39.36 18.66 -23.18
C GLY A 268 39.03 17.81 -21.96
N ASP A 269 37.83 17.98 -21.34
CA ASP A 269 37.42 17.12 -20.25
C ASP A 269 37.22 15.68 -20.75
N LYS A 270 37.63 14.73 -19.93
CA LYS A 270 37.38 13.30 -20.20
C LYS A 270 36.07 12.88 -19.59
N VAL A 271 35.25 12.18 -20.39
CA VAL A 271 33.89 11.81 -20.00
C VAL A 271 33.56 10.39 -20.43
N LYS A 272 32.62 9.77 -19.72
CA LYS A 272 31.89 8.58 -20.14
C LYS A 272 30.44 8.91 -20.40
N VAL A 273 29.88 8.26 -21.40
CA VAL A 273 28.46 8.35 -21.70
C VAL A 273 27.68 7.37 -20.81
N ASN A 274 26.70 7.88 -20.10
CA ASN A 274 25.87 7.08 -19.23
C ASN A 274 25.02 6.10 -20.09
N TYR A 275 24.89 4.86 -19.63
CA TYR A 275 24.15 3.85 -20.36
C TYR A 275 22.67 4.25 -20.49
N GLY A 276 22.12 4.14 -21.70
CA GLY A 276 20.76 4.58 -22.01
C GLY A 276 20.66 6.03 -22.51
N ALA A 277 21.74 6.79 -22.49
CA ALA A 277 21.83 8.10 -23.12
C ALA A 277 21.44 8.03 -24.61
N LYS A 278 20.95 9.14 -25.12
CA LYS A 278 20.65 9.30 -26.54
C LYS A 278 21.51 10.40 -27.14
N THR A 279 21.57 10.45 -28.45
CA THR A 279 22.09 11.66 -29.10
C THR A 279 21.26 12.86 -28.66
N TYR A 280 21.83 14.06 -28.73
CA TYR A 280 21.15 15.31 -28.37
C TYR A 280 19.75 15.47 -29.01
N ASN A 281 19.60 14.95 -30.22
CA ASN A 281 18.34 14.96 -30.96
C ASN A 281 17.45 13.71 -30.73
N GLY A 282 17.76 12.88 -29.72
CA GLY A 282 16.96 11.73 -29.32
C GLY A 282 17.22 10.41 -30.08
N GLY A 283 18.21 10.36 -30.98
CA GLY A 283 18.61 9.16 -31.68
C GLY A 283 19.37 8.16 -30.77
N SER A 284 19.38 6.87 -31.15
CA SER A 284 20.11 5.84 -30.40
C SER A 284 21.62 5.95 -30.61
N LEU A 285 22.38 5.67 -29.57
CA LEU A 285 23.85 5.54 -29.62
C LEU A 285 24.24 4.06 -29.81
N ALA A 286 25.32 3.83 -30.53
CA ALA A 286 25.87 2.50 -30.66
C ALA A 286 26.48 1.99 -29.34
N LEU A 287 26.47 0.68 -29.11
CA LEU A 287 26.87 0.07 -27.83
C LEU A 287 28.29 0.50 -27.38
N PHE A 288 29.23 0.63 -28.33
CA PHE A 288 30.60 1.02 -28.00
C PHE A 288 30.70 2.44 -27.40
N VAL A 289 29.68 3.30 -27.61
CA VAL A 289 29.70 4.67 -27.07
C VAL A 289 29.58 4.66 -25.56
N TYR A 290 28.92 3.68 -24.98
CA TYR A 290 28.74 3.54 -23.53
C TYR A 290 29.95 2.91 -22.83
N THR A 291 30.85 2.27 -23.57
CA THR A 291 31.96 1.53 -23.00
C THR A 291 33.31 2.27 -23.05
N ASN A 292 33.38 3.30 -23.88
CA ASN A 292 34.62 4.05 -24.12
C ASN A 292 34.67 5.36 -23.31
N VAL A 293 35.89 5.87 -23.16
CA VAL A 293 36.16 7.21 -22.63
C VAL A 293 36.33 8.17 -23.80
N TYR A 294 35.68 9.30 -23.69
CA TYR A 294 35.69 10.37 -24.70
C TYR A 294 36.24 11.66 -24.14
N GLU A 295 36.64 12.54 -25.02
CA GLU A 295 36.99 13.91 -24.72
C GLU A 295 35.88 14.85 -25.15
N VAL A 296 35.56 15.85 -24.35
CA VAL A 296 34.65 16.93 -24.72
C VAL A 296 35.29 17.75 -25.80
N MET A 297 34.75 17.72 -27.00
CA MET A 297 35.25 18.47 -28.13
C MET A 297 34.56 19.82 -28.29
N GLN A 298 33.34 19.94 -27.81
CA GLN A 298 32.60 21.19 -27.77
C GLN A 298 31.63 21.16 -26.59
N ALA A 299 31.59 22.22 -25.82
CA ALA A 299 30.59 22.47 -24.79
C ALA A 299 29.69 23.63 -25.25
N GLY A 300 28.38 23.47 -25.07
CA GLY A 300 27.41 24.48 -25.35
C GLY A 300 27.49 25.66 -24.41
N SER A 301 26.82 26.74 -24.75
CA SER A 301 26.71 27.95 -23.93
C SER A 301 25.35 28.62 -24.14
N GLY A 302 24.88 29.37 -23.15
CA GLY A 302 23.59 30.08 -23.21
C GLY A 302 22.43 29.10 -23.24
N ASP A 303 21.49 29.24 -24.13
CA ASP A 303 20.26 28.42 -24.26
C ASP A 303 20.55 26.93 -24.63
N ARG A 304 21.80 26.55 -24.85
CA ARG A 304 22.29 25.20 -25.15
C ARG A 304 23.46 24.79 -24.27
N ASP A 305 23.49 25.21 -23.04
CA ASP A 305 24.56 24.85 -22.09
C ASP A 305 24.61 23.34 -21.78
N ASP A 306 23.52 22.62 -22.05
CA ASP A 306 23.42 21.17 -21.97
C ASP A 306 23.93 20.41 -23.23
N TYR A 307 24.32 21.11 -24.31
CA TYR A 307 24.80 20.50 -25.55
C TYR A 307 26.29 20.21 -25.48
N ILE A 308 26.66 18.92 -25.47
CA ILE A 308 28.06 18.49 -25.39
C ILE A 308 28.41 17.61 -26.60
N VAL A 309 29.42 17.97 -27.34
CA VAL A 309 29.99 17.12 -28.40
C VAL A 309 31.17 16.35 -27.82
N ILE A 310 31.11 15.05 -27.96
CA ILE A 310 32.16 14.12 -27.52
C ILE A 310 32.85 13.45 -28.69
N GLY A 311 34.13 13.15 -28.51
CA GLY A 311 34.93 12.48 -29.53
C GLY A 311 36.16 11.79 -28.97
N GLN A 312 36.89 11.14 -29.85
CA GLN A 312 38.11 10.42 -29.54
C GLN A 312 39.11 10.58 -30.68
N GLY A 313 40.38 10.87 -30.30
CA GLY A 313 41.43 11.03 -31.32
C GLY A 313 41.19 12.14 -32.35
N GLY A 314 40.55 13.22 -31.95
CA GLY A 314 40.22 14.35 -32.82
C GLY A 314 38.97 14.15 -33.72
N GLN A 315 38.31 12.99 -33.63
CA GLN A 315 37.09 12.70 -34.39
C GLN A 315 35.82 12.79 -33.51
N VAL A 316 34.80 13.48 -33.98
CA VAL A 316 33.51 13.57 -33.33
C VAL A 316 32.83 12.19 -33.33
N THR A 317 32.33 11.77 -32.16
CA THR A 317 31.57 10.54 -32.01
C THR A 317 30.08 10.81 -31.92
N ALA A 318 29.67 11.73 -31.06
CA ALA A 318 28.27 12.07 -30.85
C ALA A 318 28.11 13.46 -30.22
N ALA A 319 26.92 14.03 -30.37
CA ALA A 319 26.45 15.10 -29.50
C ALA A 319 25.44 14.51 -28.52
N VAL A 320 25.59 14.77 -27.24
CA VAL A 320 24.76 14.26 -26.13
C VAL A 320 24.42 15.39 -25.18
N ARG A 321 23.54 15.14 -24.23
CA ARG A 321 23.23 16.11 -23.17
C ARG A 321 24.27 16.05 -22.06
N ALA A 322 24.50 17.16 -21.40
CA ALA A 322 25.41 17.24 -20.25
C ALA A 322 25.00 16.26 -19.12
N GLU A 323 23.70 16.10 -18.89
CA GLU A 323 23.15 15.15 -17.91
C GLU A 323 23.46 13.67 -18.22
N ASP A 324 23.73 13.37 -19.47
CA ASP A 324 24.04 12.03 -19.99
C ASP A 324 25.54 11.69 -19.87
N LEU A 325 26.34 12.55 -19.31
CA LEU A 325 27.78 12.38 -19.17
C LEU A 325 28.23 12.33 -17.73
N THR A 326 29.24 11.51 -17.49
CA THR A 326 30.01 11.48 -16.23
C THR A 326 31.45 11.92 -16.51
N LYS A 327 31.91 12.96 -15.82
CA LYS A 327 33.30 13.43 -15.88
C LYS A 327 34.21 12.45 -15.15
N ILE A 328 35.39 12.17 -15.71
CA ILE A 328 36.34 11.20 -15.14
C ILE A 328 37.52 11.93 -14.55
#